data_c594e39e0c85032dfa4f7e6c7a264004
#
_entry.id   c594e39e0c85032dfa4f7e6c7a264004
#
_cell.length_a   1.000
_cell.length_b   1.000
_cell.length_c   1.000
_cell.angle_alpha   90.00
_cell.angle_beta   90.00
_cell.angle_gamma   90.00
#
_symmetry.space_group_name_H-M   'P 1'
#
loop_
_entity.id
_entity.type
_entity.pdbx_description
1 polymer ?
#
loop_
_entity_poly.entity_id
_entity_poly.type
_entity_poly.pdbx_seq_one_letter_code
_entity_poly.pdbx_strand_id
1 'polypeptide(L)'
;SAASDVYKRQYQTFGGCDLYPSVEEKAANLLYLTVKNHSFSDGNKRIAAFLFLWFLENNRILYRADGSRLLDNNTLVALTLMIAESRTEEKDVMTKVVVNLINKNN
;
A
#
# COMPACT_ATOMS: atom_id res chain seq x y z
N SER A 1 10.70 12.99 6.37
CA SER A 1 9.38 13.55 6.13
C SER A 1 8.33 12.79 6.91
N ALA A 2 7.15 13.37 7.04
CA ALA A 2 6.04 12.70 7.74
C ALA A 2 5.71 11.36 7.10
N ALA A 3 5.75 11.27 5.78
CA ALA A 3 5.47 10.03 5.06
C ALA A 3 6.52 8.96 5.35
N SER A 4 7.80 9.36 5.36
CA SER A 4 8.89 8.43 5.69
C SER A 4 8.79 7.94 7.12
N ASP A 5 8.40 8.82 8.05
CA ASP A 5 8.24 8.46 9.46
C ASP A 5 7.10 7.47 9.64
N VAL A 6 6.00 7.65 8.91
CA VAL A 6 4.89 6.70 8.94
C VAL A 6 5.34 5.34 8.43
N TYR A 7 6.07 5.30 7.32
CA TYR A 7 6.58 4.05 6.78
C TYR A 7 7.46 3.33 7.81
N LYS A 8 8.39 4.05 8.41
CA LYS A 8 9.29 3.45 9.40
C LYS A 8 8.52 2.90 10.58
N ARG A 9 7.51 3.63 11.05
CA ARG A 9 6.69 3.18 12.17
C ARG A 9 5.94 1.91 11.83
N GLN A 10 5.32 1.85 10.65
CA GLN A 10 4.57 0.66 10.24
C GLN A 10 5.50 -0.55 10.13
N TYR A 11 6.67 -0.36 9.56
CA TYR A 11 7.65 -1.42 9.44
C TYR A 11 8.12 -1.90 10.81
N GLN A 12 8.38 -0.98 11.72
CA GLN A 12 8.81 -1.31 13.08
C GLN A 12 7.72 -2.02 13.88
N THR A 13 6.45 -1.72 13.60
CA THR A 13 5.34 -2.40 14.24
C THR A 13 5.39 -3.91 13.97
N PHE A 14 5.96 -4.30 12.84
CA PHE A 14 6.17 -5.70 12.52
C PHE A 14 7.47 -6.26 13.07
N GLY A 15 8.13 -5.50 13.96
CA GLY A 15 9.37 -5.94 14.58
C GLY A 15 10.56 -5.99 13.63
N GLY A 16 10.46 -5.33 12.49
CA GLY A 16 11.49 -5.38 11.47
C GLY A 16 11.62 -6.73 10.80
N CYS A 17 10.74 -7.68 11.12
CA CYS A 17 10.76 -9.01 10.54
C CYS A 17 9.92 -9.06 9.28
N ASP A 18 10.23 -10.01 8.41
CA ASP A 18 9.44 -10.25 7.21
C ASP A 18 8.20 -11.06 7.56
N LEU A 19 7.18 -10.36 8.07
CA LEU A 19 5.89 -10.98 8.34
C LEU A 19 5.16 -11.36 7.05
N TYR A 20 5.53 -10.70 5.96
CA TYR A 20 4.91 -10.91 4.66
C TYR A 20 5.99 -11.35 3.67
N PRO A 21 5.82 -12.50 3.02
CA PRO A 21 6.93 -13.11 2.25
C PRO A 21 7.26 -12.39 0.95
N SER A 22 6.34 -11.63 0.37
CA SER A 22 6.60 -10.98 -0.91
C SER A 22 6.57 -9.47 -0.79
N VAL A 23 7.24 -8.80 -1.73
CA VAL A 23 7.20 -7.35 -1.83
C VAL A 23 5.76 -6.87 -2.07
N GLU A 24 5.01 -7.61 -2.88
CA GLU A 24 3.62 -7.28 -3.19
C GLU A 24 2.76 -7.31 -1.93
N GLU A 25 2.95 -8.31 -1.08
CA GLU A 25 2.22 -8.41 0.18
C GLU A 25 2.61 -7.30 1.15
N LYS A 26 3.90 -6.96 1.21
CA LYS A 26 4.36 -5.83 2.03
C LYS A 26 3.72 -4.53 1.56
N ALA A 27 3.69 -4.31 0.26
CA ALA A 27 3.08 -3.12 -0.31
C ALA A 27 1.59 -3.04 0.00
N ALA A 28 0.88 -4.14 -0.18
CA ALA A 28 -0.56 -4.20 0.07
C ALA A 28 -0.88 -3.92 1.55
N ASN A 29 -0.10 -4.50 2.44
CA ASN A 29 -0.30 -4.28 3.87
C ASN A 29 0.07 -2.87 4.30
N LEU A 30 1.11 -2.29 3.71
CA LEU A 30 1.46 -0.91 3.96
C LEU A 30 0.31 0.02 3.58
N LEU A 31 -0.27 -0.18 2.41
CA LEU A 31 -1.41 0.61 1.96
C LEU A 31 -2.59 0.44 2.93
N TYR A 32 -2.93 -0.81 3.24
CA TYR A 32 -4.06 -1.09 4.13
C TYR A 32 -3.87 -0.44 5.50
N LEU A 33 -2.73 -0.68 6.12
CA LEU A 33 -2.48 -0.19 7.48
C LEU A 33 -2.44 1.33 7.53
N THR A 34 -1.88 1.96 6.52
CA THR A 34 -1.81 3.42 6.48
C THR A 34 -3.18 4.04 6.31
N VAL A 35 -4.03 3.49 5.43
CA VAL A 35 -5.38 3.98 5.25
C VAL A 35 -6.20 3.83 6.53
N LYS A 36 -6.01 2.72 7.23
CA LYS A 36 -6.77 2.43 8.46
C LYS A 36 -6.17 3.05 9.72
N ASN A 37 -5.04 3.72 9.62
CA ASN A 37 -4.36 4.29 10.78
C ASN A 37 -5.07 5.54 11.26
N HIS A 38 -5.65 5.49 12.46
CA HIS A 38 -6.40 6.59 13.04
C HIS A 38 -5.52 7.76 13.50
N SER A 39 -4.20 7.63 13.46
CA SER A 39 -3.29 8.72 13.77
C SER A 39 -3.35 9.84 12.73
N PHE A 40 -3.90 9.55 11.57
CA PHE A 40 -4.07 10.53 10.48
C PHE A 40 -5.55 10.81 10.34
N SER A 41 -5.95 12.07 10.39
CA SER A 41 -7.35 12.42 10.18
C SER A 41 -7.65 12.48 8.69
N ASP A 42 -7.86 13.67 8.16
CA ASP A 42 -8.38 13.81 6.80
C ASP A 42 -7.37 13.59 5.68
N GLY A 43 -6.12 13.35 5.94
CA GLY A 43 -5.12 13.15 4.92
C GLY A 43 -4.72 11.70 4.67
N ASN A 44 -5.38 10.77 5.36
CA ASN A 44 -4.94 9.36 5.35
C ASN A 44 -4.83 8.75 3.97
N LYS A 45 -5.84 8.99 3.14
CA LYS A 45 -5.86 8.39 1.80
C LYS A 45 -4.73 8.92 0.94
N ARG A 46 -4.45 10.21 1.02
CA ARG A 46 -3.38 10.85 0.25
C ARG A 46 -2.01 10.36 0.71
N ILE A 47 -1.81 10.31 2.02
CA ILE A 47 -0.55 9.83 2.61
C ILE A 47 -0.35 8.37 2.25
N ALA A 48 -1.40 7.57 2.35
CA ALA A 48 -1.33 6.15 2.03
C ALA A 48 -0.94 5.93 0.57
N ALA A 49 -1.57 6.69 -0.33
CA ALA A 49 -1.25 6.60 -1.75
C ALA A 49 0.21 6.96 -2.02
N PHE A 50 0.69 8.03 -1.40
CA PHE A 50 2.08 8.46 -1.55
C PHE A 50 3.05 7.38 -1.08
N LEU A 51 2.82 6.84 0.12
CA LEU A 51 3.69 5.82 0.68
C LEU A 51 3.68 4.55 -0.16
N PHE A 52 2.52 4.18 -0.66
CA PHE A 52 2.38 3.01 -1.50
C PHE A 52 3.20 3.16 -2.78
N LEU A 53 3.06 4.30 -3.46
CA LEU A 53 3.83 4.56 -4.68
C LEU A 53 5.33 4.63 -4.39
N TRP A 54 5.70 5.27 -3.30
CA TRP A 54 7.10 5.36 -2.89
C TRP A 54 7.69 3.96 -2.65
N PHE A 55 6.94 3.10 -1.98
CA PHE A 55 7.37 1.73 -1.71
C PHE A 55 7.54 0.94 -3.00
N LEU A 56 6.56 1.04 -3.90
CA LEU A 56 6.63 0.33 -5.18
C LEU A 56 7.83 0.81 -6.00
N GLU A 57 8.08 2.11 -6.03
CA GLU A 57 9.20 2.67 -6.77
C GLU A 57 10.53 2.22 -6.19
N ASN A 58 10.67 2.24 -4.86
CA ASN A 58 11.90 1.83 -4.21
C ASN A 58 12.19 0.34 -4.38
N ASN A 59 11.16 -0.46 -4.59
CA ASN A 59 11.32 -1.88 -4.82
C ASN A 59 11.25 -2.23 -6.30
N ARG A 60 11.25 -1.22 -7.17
CA ARG A 60 11.35 -1.36 -8.63
C ARG A 60 10.19 -2.14 -9.24
N ILE A 61 9.00 -2.04 -8.64
CA ILE A 61 7.80 -2.69 -9.16
C ILE A 61 6.71 -1.71 -9.57
N LEU A 62 7.01 -0.40 -9.56
CA LEU A 62 6.03 0.62 -9.95
C LEU A 62 5.82 0.66 -11.47
N TYR A 63 6.84 0.33 -12.24
CA TYR A 63 6.78 0.41 -13.69
C TYR A 63 6.90 -0.98 -14.31
N ARG A 64 6.16 -1.18 -15.40
CA ARG A 64 6.30 -2.39 -16.20
C ARG A 64 7.57 -2.32 -17.03
N ALA A 65 7.92 -3.45 -17.66
CA ALA A 65 9.10 -3.53 -18.51
C ALA A 65 9.07 -2.52 -19.65
N ASP A 66 7.89 -2.16 -20.13
CA ASP A 66 7.72 -1.18 -21.20
C ASP A 66 7.79 0.27 -20.71
N GLY A 67 7.99 0.49 -19.43
CA GLY A 67 8.08 1.83 -18.86
C GLY A 67 6.78 2.43 -18.39
N SER A 68 5.65 1.77 -18.64
CA SER A 68 4.35 2.27 -18.18
C SER A 68 4.16 1.99 -16.68
N ARG A 69 3.36 2.82 -16.02
CA ARG A 69 3.07 2.61 -14.61
C ARG A 69 2.15 1.40 -14.43
N LEU A 70 2.43 0.66 -13.36
CA LEU A 70 1.65 -0.53 -13.00
C LEU A 70 0.20 -0.16 -12.66
N LEU A 71 0.01 0.94 -11.95
CA LEU A 71 -1.30 1.44 -11.55
C LEU A 71 -1.44 2.89 -11.96
N ASP A 72 -2.60 3.25 -12.50
CA ASP A 72 -2.88 4.66 -12.75
C ASP A 72 -3.45 5.33 -11.49
N ASN A 73 -3.56 6.66 -11.56
CA ASN A 73 -4.04 7.43 -10.41
C ASN A 73 -5.46 7.10 -10.03
N ASN A 74 -6.32 6.84 -11.01
CA ASN A 74 -7.71 6.51 -10.75
C ASN A 74 -7.86 5.20 -10.02
N THR A 75 -7.08 4.19 -10.41
CA THR A 75 -7.06 2.91 -9.74
C THR A 75 -6.58 3.06 -8.30
N LEU A 76 -5.54 3.86 -8.11
CA LEU A 76 -4.98 4.07 -6.77
C LEU A 76 -6.00 4.75 -5.85
N VAL A 77 -6.70 5.77 -6.34
CA VAL A 77 -7.74 6.44 -5.57
C VAL A 77 -8.86 5.45 -5.23
N ALA A 78 -9.28 4.64 -6.19
CA ALA A 78 -10.32 3.64 -5.96
C ALA A 78 -9.90 2.64 -4.89
N LEU A 79 -8.63 2.19 -4.91
CA LEU A 79 -8.12 1.26 -3.89
C LEU A 79 -8.16 1.88 -2.50
N THR A 80 -7.72 3.13 -2.36
CA THR A 80 -7.72 3.77 -1.04
C THR A 80 -9.14 3.95 -0.51
N LEU A 81 -10.10 4.30 -1.38
CA LEU A 81 -11.49 4.44 -0.98
C LEU A 81 -12.09 3.09 -0.57
N MET A 82 -11.80 2.05 -1.35
CA MET A 82 -12.28 0.71 -1.06
C MET A 82 -11.79 0.25 0.32
N ILE A 83 -10.52 0.45 0.60
CA ILE A 83 -9.93 0.06 1.88
C ILE A 83 -10.54 0.90 3.01
N ALA A 84 -10.67 2.21 2.80
CA ALA A 84 -11.19 3.11 3.83
C ALA A 84 -12.60 2.71 4.28
N GLU A 85 -13.41 2.22 3.36
CA GLU A 85 -14.79 1.83 3.65
C GLU A 85 -14.93 0.37 4.06
N SER A 86 -13.87 -0.42 3.96
CA SER A 86 -13.92 -1.85 4.30
C SER A 86 -13.99 -2.05 5.81
N ARG A 87 -14.52 -3.21 6.20
CA ARG A 87 -14.52 -3.62 7.59
C ARG A 87 -13.24 -4.33 7.94
N THR A 88 -12.92 -4.39 9.23
CA THR A 88 -11.72 -5.06 9.71
C THR A 88 -11.68 -6.53 9.27
N GLU A 89 -12.85 -7.19 9.24
CA GLU A 89 -12.94 -8.59 8.85
C GLU A 89 -12.57 -8.81 7.39
N GLU A 90 -12.59 -7.75 6.58
CA GLU A 90 -12.32 -7.82 5.15
C GLU A 90 -10.86 -7.57 4.81
N LYS A 91 -9.99 -7.43 5.82
CA LYS A 91 -8.58 -7.09 5.59
C LYS A 91 -7.92 -8.04 4.59
N ASP A 92 -8.11 -9.34 4.77
CA ASP A 92 -7.45 -10.31 3.89
C ASP A 92 -7.94 -10.18 2.44
N VAL A 93 -9.22 -9.93 2.26
CA VAL A 93 -9.78 -9.71 0.92
C VAL A 93 -9.19 -8.46 0.29
N MET A 94 -9.13 -7.36 1.05
CA MET A 94 -8.61 -6.10 0.53
C MET A 94 -7.14 -6.21 0.15
N THR A 95 -6.33 -6.82 1.01
CA THR A 95 -4.91 -6.97 0.71
C THR A 95 -4.69 -7.88 -0.49
N LYS A 96 -5.48 -8.94 -0.63
CA LYS A 96 -5.40 -9.82 -1.80
C LYS A 96 -5.74 -9.10 -3.10
N VAL A 97 -6.73 -8.23 -3.07
CA VAL A 97 -7.08 -7.43 -4.25
C VAL A 97 -5.89 -6.57 -4.67
N VAL A 98 -5.25 -5.92 -3.71
CA VAL A 98 -4.08 -5.08 -4.00
C VAL A 98 -2.94 -5.93 -4.57
N VAL A 99 -2.63 -7.05 -3.93
CA VAL A 99 -1.58 -7.96 -4.39
C VAL A 99 -1.85 -8.39 -5.83
N ASN A 100 -3.07 -8.78 -6.13
CA ASN A 100 -3.41 -9.23 -7.48
C ASN A 100 -3.24 -8.12 -8.51
N LEU A 101 -3.56 -6.88 -8.15
CA LEU A 101 -3.43 -5.76 -9.07
C LEU A 101 -1.98 -5.43 -9.38
N ILE A 102 -1.09 -5.52 -8.38
CA ILE A 102 0.31 -5.17 -8.60
C ILE A 102 1.14 -6.37 -9.07
N ASN A 103 0.65 -7.58 -8.89
CA ASN A 103 1.39 -8.79 -9.26
C ASN A 103 1.02 -9.32 -10.65
N LYS A 104 -0.19 -9.08 -11.09
CA LYS A 104 -0.71 -9.71 -12.30
C LYS A 104 0.01 -9.25 -13.58
N ASN A 105 0.74 -8.15 -13.51
CA ASN A 105 1.44 -7.58 -14.66
C ASN A 105 2.95 -7.78 -14.60
N ASN A 106 3.40 -8.58 -13.68
CA ASN A 106 4.82 -8.87 -13.54
C ASN A 106 5.27 -10.00 -14.43
#